data_ccb1cc3764ffba1e2844f4eb3bac945d
#
_entry.id   ccb1cc3764ffba1e2844f4eb3bac945d
#
_cell.length_a   1.000
_cell.length_b   1.000
_cell.length_c   1.000
_cell.angle_alpha   90.00
_cell.angle_beta   90.00
_cell.angle_gamma   90.00
#
_symmetry.space_group_name_H-M   'P 1'
#
loop_
_entity.id
_entity.type
_entity.pdbx_description
1 polymer ?
#
loop_
_entity_poly.entity_id
_entity_poly.type
_entity_poly.pdbx_seq_one_letter_code
_entity_poly.pdbx_strand_id
1 'polypeptide(L)'
;MKQQRVDGFSLIEVLVAVLVLAVGVIGTAGMQLAALRTNQQSSFQTTAVQLAAEMADRMRANESQMKLGAARNPYLKVNYWATTHGDPFPPGKRCDADYCNGVELALFDIYEWQKRVYSDLPGGRVMICQDAEPWNSAMQAFTWSCKSGPVDGGSIVIKMGWQEKAPDGTLVRTTGKEFAPGVALTVQPYVP
;
A
#
# COMPACT_ATOMS: atom_id res chain seq x y z
N MET A 1 22.68 57.00 -44.26
CA MET A 1 22.57 56.30 -42.97
C MET A 1 21.10 56.36 -42.55
N LYS A 2 20.38 55.19 -42.50
CA LYS A 2 19.01 55.07 -42.05
C LYS A 2 19.04 54.97 -40.54
N GLN A 3 18.53 56.00 -39.84
CA GLN A 3 18.32 55.95 -38.40
C GLN A 3 17.24 54.90 -38.11
N GLN A 4 17.59 53.80 -37.45
CA GLN A 4 16.62 52.88 -36.90
C GLN A 4 15.96 53.53 -35.70
N ARG A 5 14.64 53.75 -35.77
CA ARG A 5 13.82 54.10 -34.61
C ARG A 5 13.84 52.93 -33.62
N VAL A 6 14.33 53.17 -32.45
CA VAL A 6 14.19 52.24 -31.33
C VAL A 6 12.83 52.58 -30.69
N ASP A 7 11.82 51.73 -30.96
CA ASP A 7 10.53 51.83 -30.31
C ASP A 7 10.68 51.38 -28.85
N GLY A 8 10.36 52.27 -27.91
CA GLY A 8 10.40 51.95 -26.48
C GLY A 8 9.17 51.17 -26.06
N PHE A 9 9.35 50.20 -25.16
CA PHE A 9 8.23 49.42 -24.59
C PHE A 9 7.28 50.31 -23.80
N SER A 10 5.97 50.09 -23.98
CA SER A 10 4.95 50.76 -23.21
C SER A 10 4.87 50.18 -21.80
N LEU A 11 4.65 51.02 -20.78
CA LEU A 11 4.48 50.62 -19.37
C LEU A 11 3.35 49.59 -19.21
N ILE A 12 2.27 49.71 -20.01
CA ILE A 12 1.15 48.80 -20.01
C ILE A 12 1.52 47.40 -20.57
N GLU A 13 2.40 47.34 -21.58
CA GLU A 13 2.88 46.11 -22.20
C GLU A 13 3.69 45.28 -21.20
N VAL A 14 4.55 45.93 -20.41
CA VAL A 14 5.32 45.25 -19.34
C VAL A 14 4.37 44.76 -18.26
N LEU A 15 3.36 45.53 -17.88
CA LEU A 15 2.41 45.20 -16.84
C LEU A 15 1.56 43.95 -17.25
N VAL A 16 1.08 43.91 -18.50
CA VAL A 16 0.35 42.78 -19.07
C VAL A 16 1.25 41.57 -19.16
N ALA A 17 2.51 41.72 -19.61
CA ALA A 17 3.45 40.60 -19.71
C ALA A 17 3.72 39.96 -18.32
N VAL A 18 3.93 40.77 -17.27
CA VAL A 18 4.14 40.27 -15.91
C VAL A 18 2.88 39.57 -15.38
N LEU A 19 1.68 40.12 -15.66
CA LEU A 19 0.42 39.51 -15.26
C LEU A 19 0.24 38.10 -15.91
N VAL A 20 0.49 38.00 -17.21
CA VAL A 20 0.39 36.72 -17.94
C VAL A 20 1.41 35.69 -17.43
N LEU A 21 2.65 36.15 -17.18
CA LEU A 21 3.69 35.30 -16.57
C LEU A 21 3.28 34.83 -15.17
N ALA A 22 2.75 35.71 -14.32
CA ALA A 22 2.31 35.35 -12.99
C ALA A 22 1.22 34.26 -13.01
N VAL A 23 0.20 34.42 -13.86
CA VAL A 23 -0.88 33.41 -14.04
C VAL A 23 -0.31 32.11 -14.58
N GLY A 24 0.62 32.16 -15.53
CA GLY A 24 1.29 30.97 -16.09
C GLY A 24 2.07 30.19 -15.02
N VAL A 25 2.83 30.87 -14.17
CA VAL A 25 3.60 30.24 -13.08
C VAL A 25 2.67 29.56 -12.05
N ILE A 26 1.58 30.23 -11.67
CA ILE A 26 0.59 29.64 -10.73
C ILE A 26 -0.05 28.37 -11.33
N GLY A 27 -0.40 28.41 -12.61
CA GLY A 27 -0.98 27.26 -13.32
C GLY A 27 -0.02 26.06 -13.35
N THR A 28 1.26 26.28 -13.67
CA THR A 28 2.27 25.21 -13.68
C THR A 28 2.54 24.64 -12.30
N ALA A 29 2.56 25.46 -11.25
CA ALA A 29 2.72 25.00 -9.87
C ALA A 29 1.57 24.09 -9.43
N GLY A 30 0.33 24.37 -9.82
CA GLY A 30 -0.83 23.52 -9.55
C GLY A 30 -0.71 22.13 -10.19
N MET A 31 -0.27 22.07 -11.46
CA MET A 31 -0.04 20.79 -12.15
C MET A 31 1.09 19.98 -11.52
N GLN A 32 2.17 20.61 -11.09
CA GLN A 32 3.29 19.93 -10.39
C GLN A 32 2.84 19.30 -9.07
N LEU A 33 2.03 20.01 -8.27
CA LEU A 33 1.47 19.44 -7.03
C LEU A 33 0.57 18.21 -7.30
N ALA A 34 -0.27 18.27 -8.33
CA ALA A 34 -1.10 17.13 -8.72
C ALA A 34 -0.23 15.94 -9.14
N ALA A 35 0.79 16.15 -9.95
CA ALA A 35 1.73 15.12 -10.39
C ALA A 35 2.48 14.48 -9.21
N LEU A 36 2.97 15.28 -8.26
CA LEU A 36 3.65 14.77 -7.06
C LEU A 36 2.74 13.86 -6.21
N ARG A 37 1.46 14.23 -6.03
CA ARG A 37 0.49 13.39 -5.30
C ARG A 37 0.23 12.07 -6.01
N THR A 38 0.03 12.10 -7.32
CA THR A 38 -0.18 10.88 -8.12
C THR A 38 1.04 9.96 -8.04
N ASN A 39 2.25 10.52 -8.11
CA ASN A 39 3.49 9.74 -7.98
C ASN A 39 3.62 9.11 -6.59
N GLN A 40 3.26 9.83 -5.53
CA GLN A 40 3.30 9.31 -4.16
C GLN A 40 2.29 8.15 -3.98
N GLN A 41 1.08 8.28 -4.50
CA GLN A 41 0.06 7.23 -4.45
C GLN A 41 0.50 5.98 -5.21
N SER A 42 1.06 6.15 -6.42
CA SER A 42 1.63 5.07 -7.21
C SER A 42 2.80 4.37 -6.49
N SER A 43 3.61 5.13 -5.76
CA SER A 43 4.71 4.59 -4.94
C SER A 43 4.18 3.69 -3.82
N PHE A 44 3.16 4.11 -3.08
CA PHE A 44 2.56 3.26 -2.03
C PHE A 44 1.96 1.99 -2.60
N GLN A 45 1.28 2.07 -3.74
CA GLN A 45 0.73 0.88 -4.40
C GLN A 45 1.84 -0.09 -4.83
N THR A 46 2.93 0.41 -5.41
CA THR A 46 4.08 -0.40 -5.78
C THR A 46 4.71 -1.06 -4.55
N THR A 47 4.92 -0.32 -3.47
CA THR A 47 5.44 -0.82 -2.20
C THR A 47 4.53 -1.91 -1.62
N ALA A 48 3.21 -1.71 -1.63
CA ALA A 48 2.27 -2.70 -1.13
C ALA A 48 2.29 -4.00 -1.96
N VAL A 49 2.37 -3.91 -3.29
CA VAL A 49 2.51 -5.11 -4.15
C VAL A 49 3.81 -5.84 -3.88
N GLN A 50 4.93 -5.12 -3.71
CA GLN A 50 6.23 -5.73 -3.38
C GLN A 50 6.20 -6.43 -2.02
N LEU A 51 5.63 -5.78 -0.99
CA LEU A 51 5.48 -6.37 0.34
C LEU A 51 4.55 -7.60 0.32
N ALA A 52 3.46 -7.57 -0.44
CA ALA A 52 2.58 -8.72 -0.60
C ALA A 52 3.30 -9.89 -1.28
N ALA A 53 4.05 -9.62 -2.35
CA ALA A 53 4.83 -10.64 -3.06
C ALA A 53 5.93 -11.23 -2.15
N GLU A 54 6.66 -10.40 -1.42
CA GLU A 54 7.67 -10.85 -0.47
C GLU A 54 7.09 -11.79 0.59
N MET A 55 5.96 -11.41 1.21
CA MET A 55 5.31 -12.29 2.18
C MET A 55 4.84 -13.59 1.54
N ALA A 56 4.30 -13.56 0.33
CA ALA A 56 3.93 -14.77 -0.41
C ALA A 56 5.12 -15.70 -0.63
N ASP A 57 6.30 -15.16 -0.94
CA ASP A 57 7.51 -15.95 -1.15
C ASP A 57 8.04 -16.54 0.18
N ARG A 58 8.04 -15.77 1.26
CA ARG A 58 8.37 -16.26 2.62
C ARG A 58 7.43 -17.40 3.03
N MET A 59 6.13 -17.26 2.80
CA MET A 59 5.14 -18.30 3.07
C MET A 59 5.45 -19.57 2.27
N ARG A 60 5.74 -19.46 0.96
CA ARG A 60 6.10 -20.62 0.11
C ARG A 60 7.37 -21.30 0.57
N ALA A 61 8.38 -20.52 1.01
CA ALA A 61 9.65 -21.05 1.51
C ALA A 61 9.46 -21.84 2.82
N ASN A 62 8.44 -21.51 3.62
CA ASN A 62 8.11 -22.22 4.86
C ASN A 62 7.02 -23.28 4.63
N GLU A 63 7.33 -24.26 3.79
CA GLU A 63 6.41 -25.32 3.38
C GLU A 63 5.76 -26.05 4.56
N SER A 64 6.52 -26.26 5.65
CA SER A 64 6.03 -26.93 6.86
C SER A 64 4.80 -26.22 7.46
N GLN A 65 4.75 -24.91 7.41
CA GLN A 65 3.61 -24.13 7.90
C GLN A 65 2.49 -24.05 6.85
N MET A 66 2.84 -24.01 5.58
CA MET A 66 1.83 -23.94 4.50
C MET A 66 1.00 -25.21 4.36
N LYS A 67 1.50 -26.35 4.84
CA LYS A 67 0.75 -27.62 4.94
C LYS A 67 -0.24 -27.67 6.11
N LEU A 68 -0.18 -26.70 7.03
CA LEU A 68 -1.07 -26.65 8.19
C LEU A 68 -2.39 -25.97 7.84
N GLY A 69 -3.49 -26.49 8.38
CA GLY A 69 -4.79 -25.82 8.32
C GLY A 69 -4.77 -24.46 9.07
N ALA A 70 -5.71 -23.60 8.74
CA ALA A 70 -5.78 -22.19 9.21
C ALA A 70 -5.64 -22.05 10.74
N ALA A 71 -6.17 -22.98 11.52
CA ALA A 71 -6.10 -22.92 12.99
C ALA A 71 -4.66 -23.01 13.53
N ARG A 72 -3.76 -23.71 12.83
CA ARG A 72 -2.38 -23.96 13.26
C ARG A 72 -1.32 -23.16 12.51
N ASN A 73 -1.68 -22.55 11.38
CA ASN A 73 -0.76 -21.78 10.56
C ASN A 73 -0.65 -20.33 11.06
N PRO A 74 0.51 -19.86 11.57
CA PRO A 74 0.68 -18.49 12.07
C PRO A 74 0.41 -17.42 11.01
N TYR A 75 0.78 -17.66 9.76
CA TYR A 75 0.57 -16.70 8.67
C TYR A 75 -0.91 -16.36 8.47
N LEU A 76 -1.82 -17.36 8.64
CA LEU A 76 -3.27 -17.16 8.44
C LEU A 76 -3.96 -16.47 9.64
N LYS A 77 -3.20 -16.08 10.66
CA LYS A 77 -3.69 -15.33 11.81
C LYS A 77 -3.32 -13.84 11.76
N VAL A 78 -2.66 -13.42 10.69
CA VAL A 78 -2.24 -12.03 10.55
C VAL A 78 -3.44 -11.14 10.30
N ASN A 79 -3.67 -10.21 11.23
CA ASN A 79 -4.59 -9.08 11.10
C ASN A 79 -3.96 -7.91 11.86
N TYR A 80 -3.18 -7.12 11.14
CA TYR A 80 -2.42 -6.02 11.69
C TYR A 80 -2.86 -4.70 11.08
N TRP A 81 -3.00 -3.68 11.92
CA TRP A 81 -3.31 -2.32 11.52
C TRP A 81 -2.42 -1.34 12.29
N ALA A 82 -1.54 -0.62 11.60
CA ALA A 82 -0.52 0.25 12.19
C ALA A 82 -1.11 1.31 13.14
N THR A 83 -2.28 1.86 12.83
CA THR A 83 -2.93 2.88 13.68
C THR A 83 -3.49 2.34 14.98
N THR A 84 -3.75 1.02 15.06
CA THR A 84 -4.35 0.38 16.24
C THR A 84 -3.33 -0.37 17.05
N HIS A 85 -2.38 -1.05 16.39
CA HIS A 85 -1.41 -1.93 17.03
C HIS A 85 -0.07 -1.23 17.31
N GLY A 86 0.22 -0.11 16.61
CA GLY A 86 1.50 0.59 16.71
C GLY A 86 2.66 -0.17 16.09
N ASP A 87 3.89 0.13 16.53
CA ASP A 87 5.11 -0.55 16.09
C ASP A 87 5.08 -2.02 16.53
N PRO A 88 5.30 -2.99 15.63
CA PRO A 88 5.29 -4.41 15.97
C PRO A 88 6.37 -4.79 16.99
N PHE A 89 6.01 -5.66 17.93
CA PHE A 89 6.97 -6.20 18.90
C PHE A 89 7.74 -7.38 18.30
N PRO A 90 9.07 -7.46 18.56
CA PRO A 90 9.87 -8.58 18.10
C PRO A 90 9.41 -9.89 18.77
N PRO A 91 9.43 -11.02 18.03
CA PRO A 91 9.18 -12.32 18.63
C PRO A 91 10.29 -12.67 19.64
N GLY A 92 10.01 -13.63 20.52
CA GLY A 92 10.97 -14.05 21.55
C GLY A 92 12.27 -14.65 20.99
N LYS A 93 12.30 -15.03 19.72
CA LYS A 93 13.48 -15.58 19.04
C LYS A 93 13.69 -14.89 17.70
N ARG A 94 14.95 -14.58 17.40
CA ARG A 94 15.36 -13.92 16.16
C ARG A 94 16.03 -14.94 15.23
N CYS A 95 15.46 -15.13 14.04
CA CYS A 95 15.92 -16.11 13.08
C CYS A 95 17.04 -15.62 12.16
N ASP A 96 17.44 -14.37 12.30
CA ASP A 96 18.63 -13.79 11.66
C ASP A 96 19.93 -14.11 12.42
N ALA A 97 19.83 -14.52 13.68
CA ALA A 97 20.96 -14.84 14.53
C ALA A 97 20.98 -16.30 15.05
N ASP A 98 19.81 -16.94 15.09
CA ASP A 98 19.64 -18.27 15.67
C ASP A 98 18.90 -19.22 14.71
N TYR A 99 19.11 -20.54 14.90
CA TYR A 99 18.34 -21.54 14.20
C TYR A 99 16.88 -21.53 14.66
N CYS A 100 15.95 -21.42 13.71
CA CYS A 100 14.51 -21.42 13.96
C CYS A 100 13.84 -22.65 13.36
N ASN A 101 12.84 -23.17 14.06
CA ASN A 101 11.89 -24.11 13.46
C ASN A 101 10.87 -23.34 12.59
N GLY A 102 10.01 -24.07 11.85
CA GLY A 102 9.08 -23.44 10.90
C GLY A 102 8.07 -22.48 11.56
N VAL A 103 7.65 -22.71 12.81
CA VAL A 103 6.74 -21.80 13.54
C VAL A 103 7.47 -20.53 13.96
N GLU A 104 8.66 -20.68 14.53
CA GLU A 104 9.51 -19.55 14.95
C GLU A 104 9.87 -18.67 13.75
N LEU A 105 10.22 -19.30 12.61
CA LEU A 105 10.48 -18.60 11.36
C LEU A 105 9.25 -17.84 10.88
N ALA A 106 8.06 -18.44 10.91
CA ALA A 106 6.83 -17.75 10.50
C ALA A 106 6.54 -16.53 11.38
N LEU A 107 6.74 -16.62 12.69
CA LEU A 107 6.55 -15.49 13.60
C LEU A 107 7.58 -14.36 13.35
N PHE A 108 8.82 -14.72 13.04
CA PHE A 108 9.86 -13.75 12.71
C PHE A 108 9.58 -13.08 11.34
N ASP A 109 9.16 -13.84 10.33
CA ASP A 109 8.76 -13.31 9.03
C ASP A 109 7.60 -12.31 9.15
N ILE A 110 6.57 -12.66 9.94
CA ILE A 110 5.42 -11.80 10.19
C ILE A 110 5.86 -10.50 10.86
N TYR A 111 6.72 -10.58 11.87
CA TYR A 111 7.24 -9.41 12.57
C TYR A 111 8.00 -8.48 11.64
N GLU A 112 9.00 -8.99 10.90
CA GLU A 112 9.80 -8.21 9.97
C GLU A 112 8.93 -7.53 8.91
N TRP A 113 7.96 -8.27 8.39
CA TRP A 113 7.04 -7.76 7.39
C TRP A 113 6.10 -6.68 7.94
N GLN A 114 5.50 -6.90 9.12
CA GLN A 114 4.66 -5.90 9.77
C GLN A 114 5.44 -4.62 10.09
N LYS A 115 6.71 -4.74 10.47
CA LYS A 115 7.58 -3.60 10.72
C LYS A 115 7.78 -2.75 9.46
N ARG A 116 7.97 -3.39 8.32
CA ARG A 116 8.04 -2.70 7.03
C ARG A 116 6.69 -2.10 6.62
N VAL A 117 5.59 -2.78 6.87
CA VAL A 117 4.24 -2.20 6.66
C VAL A 117 4.04 -0.95 7.50
N TYR A 118 4.51 -0.96 8.76
CA TYR A 118 4.43 0.17 9.67
C TYR A 118 5.25 1.37 9.20
N SER A 119 6.47 1.13 8.69
CA SER A 119 7.38 2.19 8.24
C SER A 119 7.04 2.74 6.85
N ASP A 120 6.62 1.88 5.93
CA ASP A 120 6.60 2.21 4.50
C ASP A 120 5.20 2.61 4.00
N LEU A 121 4.13 2.20 4.72
CA LEU A 121 2.74 2.48 4.34
C LEU A 121 2.03 3.32 5.40
N PRO A 122 1.55 4.52 5.06
CA PRO A 122 0.88 5.40 6.02
C PRO A 122 -0.41 4.75 6.56
N GLY A 123 -0.46 4.50 7.87
CA GLY A 123 -1.57 3.81 8.51
C GLY A 123 -1.84 2.41 7.95
N GLY A 124 -0.79 1.72 7.50
CA GLY A 124 -0.86 0.44 6.84
C GLY A 124 -1.70 -0.60 7.58
N ARG A 125 -2.54 -1.31 6.85
CA ARG A 125 -3.33 -2.44 7.35
C ARG A 125 -3.09 -3.65 6.47
N VAL A 126 -2.88 -4.79 7.10
CA VAL A 126 -2.66 -6.06 6.41
C VAL A 126 -3.45 -7.18 7.06
N MET A 127 -3.92 -8.10 6.22
CA MET A 127 -4.62 -9.30 6.64
C MET A 127 -4.24 -10.46 5.72
N ILE A 128 -4.00 -11.63 6.31
CA ILE A 128 -3.77 -12.87 5.57
C ILE A 128 -4.80 -13.89 6.02
N CYS A 129 -5.61 -14.36 5.11
CA CYS A 129 -6.66 -15.34 5.41
C CYS A 129 -7.02 -16.19 4.19
N GLN A 130 -7.77 -17.25 4.42
CA GLN A 130 -8.45 -17.97 3.35
C GLN A 130 -9.68 -17.16 2.92
N ASP A 131 -9.78 -16.84 1.63
CA ASP A 131 -10.88 -16.07 1.08
C ASP A 131 -11.23 -16.52 -0.33
N ALA A 132 -12.47 -16.95 -0.51
CA ALA A 132 -13.00 -17.39 -1.80
C ALA A 132 -13.51 -16.20 -2.65
N GLU A 133 -13.79 -15.04 -2.02
CA GLU A 133 -14.40 -13.89 -2.68
C GLU A 133 -13.81 -12.57 -2.14
N PRO A 134 -12.53 -12.28 -2.44
CA PRO A 134 -11.87 -11.06 -1.96
C PRO A 134 -12.43 -9.77 -2.57
N TRP A 135 -13.06 -9.85 -3.74
CA TRP A 135 -13.66 -8.73 -4.46
C TRP A 135 -15.16 -8.64 -4.22
N ASN A 136 -15.66 -7.46 -3.90
CA ASN A 136 -17.08 -7.17 -3.81
C ASN A 136 -17.54 -6.37 -5.03
N SER A 137 -18.35 -6.99 -5.89
CA SER A 137 -18.81 -6.39 -7.15
C SER A 137 -19.79 -5.23 -6.92
N ALA A 138 -20.57 -5.25 -5.83
CA ALA A 138 -21.49 -4.16 -5.51
C ALA A 138 -20.77 -2.89 -5.04
N MET A 139 -19.64 -3.06 -4.35
CA MET A 139 -18.80 -1.97 -3.84
C MET A 139 -17.68 -1.59 -4.81
N GLN A 140 -17.44 -2.40 -5.84
CA GLN A 140 -16.32 -2.31 -6.78
C GLN A 140 -14.98 -2.15 -6.06
N ALA A 141 -14.78 -2.92 -4.99
CA ALA A 141 -13.60 -2.86 -4.13
C ALA A 141 -13.29 -4.22 -3.51
N PHE A 142 -12.03 -4.40 -3.14
CA PHE A 142 -11.64 -5.48 -2.23
C PHE A 142 -12.21 -5.24 -0.83
N THR A 143 -12.44 -6.32 -0.09
CA THR A 143 -12.98 -6.25 1.28
C THR A 143 -12.02 -6.85 2.30
N TRP A 144 -12.08 -6.36 3.54
CA TRP A 144 -11.31 -6.94 4.65
C TRP A 144 -11.92 -8.23 5.17
N SER A 145 -13.20 -8.50 4.89
CA SER A 145 -13.85 -9.74 5.29
C SER A 145 -13.23 -10.94 4.57
N CYS A 146 -13.09 -12.06 5.27
CA CYS A 146 -12.60 -13.31 4.72
C CYS A 146 -13.77 -14.29 4.63
N LYS A 147 -14.16 -14.66 3.43
CA LYS A 147 -15.24 -15.62 3.17
C LYS A 147 -14.65 -16.99 2.87
N SER A 148 -14.87 -17.94 3.77
CA SER A 148 -14.46 -19.33 3.55
C SER A 148 -15.24 -19.92 2.36
N GLY A 149 -14.53 -20.56 1.45
CA GLY A 149 -15.14 -21.29 0.35
C GLY A 149 -15.76 -22.62 0.82
N PRO A 150 -16.64 -23.22 0.01
CA PRO A 150 -17.31 -24.48 0.33
C PRO A 150 -16.37 -25.69 0.36
N VAL A 151 -15.21 -25.60 -0.30
CA VAL A 151 -14.18 -26.64 -0.36
C VAL A 151 -12.85 -26.00 0.07
N ASP A 152 -12.17 -26.61 1.05
CA ASP A 152 -10.83 -26.22 1.55
C ASP A 152 -10.65 -24.76 1.99
N GLY A 153 -11.74 -24.08 2.36
CA GLY A 153 -11.69 -22.70 2.92
C GLY A 153 -11.40 -21.60 1.93
N GLY A 154 -11.14 -21.89 0.67
CA GLY A 154 -10.74 -20.90 -0.36
C GLY A 154 -9.23 -20.70 -0.46
N SER A 155 -8.81 -19.91 -1.43
CA SER A 155 -7.39 -19.53 -1.62
C SER A 155 -6.87 -18.68 -0.47
N ILE A 156 -5.60 -18.80 -0.15
CA ILE A 156 -4.94 -17.90 0.78
C ILE A 156 -4.78 -16.54 0.07
N VAL A 157 -5.23 -15.47 0.70
CA VAL A 157 -5.16 -14.11 0.16
C VAL A 157 -4.44 -13.20 1.14
N ILE A 158 -3.44 -12.48 0.65
CA ILE A 158 -2.78 -11.38 1.36
C ILE A 158 -3.49 -10.09 0.94
N LYS A 159 -4.12 -9.43 1.88
CA LYS A 159 -4.81 -8.15 1.68
C LYS A 159 -4.00 -7.04 2.31
N MET A 160 -3.77 -5.97 1.56
CA MET A 160 -3.02 -4.80 2.02
C MET A 160 -3.74 -3.52 1.65
N GLY A 161 -3.71 -2.56 2.55
CA GLY A 161 -4.24 -1.23 2.34
C GLY A 161 -3.48 -0.21 3.17
N TRP A 162 -3.65 1.05 2.81
CA TRP A 162 -3.01 2.20 3.47
C TRP A 162 -3.96 3.39 3.47
N GLN A 163 -3.67 4.36 4.32
CA GLN A 163 -4.45 5.59 4.37
C GLN A 163 -4.05 6.52 3.23
N GLU A 164 -5.01 6.81 2.37
CA GLU A 164 -4.86 7.83 1.33
C GLU A 164 -5.49 9.15 1.79
N LYS A 165 -4.90 10.25 1.34
CA LYS A 165 -5.44 11.59 1.57
C LYS A 165 -5.98 12.16 0.25
N ALA A 166 -7.20 12.67 0.29
CA ALA A 166 -7.78 13.44 -0.79
C ALA A 166 -7.02 14.78 -0.97
N PRO A 167 -7.21 15.50 -2.08
CA PRO A 167 -6.56 16.79 -2.34
C PRO A 167 -6.77 17.84 -1.24
N ASP A 168 -7.88 17.79 -0.52
CA ASP A 168 -8.22 18.66 0.61
C ASP A 168 -7.57 18.25 1.94
N GLY A 169 -6.79 17.13 1.95
CA GLY A 169 -6.11 16.60 3.13
C GLY A 169 -6.98 15.64 3.96
N THR A 170 -8.25 15.44 3.61
CA THR A 170 -9.12 14.48 4.28
C THR A 170 -8.72 13.04 3.95
N LEU A 171 -8.96 12.12 4.88
CA LEU A 171 -8.71 10.69 4.63
C LEU A 171 -9.76 10.11 3.68
N VAL A 172 -9.31 9.45 2.63
CA VAL A 172 -10.19 8.69 1.74
C VAL A 172 -10.72 7.47 2.48
N ARG A 173 -12.04 7.34 2.53
CA ARG A 173 -12.73 6.22 3.20
C ARG A 173 -13.68 5.55 2.22
N THR A 174 -13.63 4.25 2.14
CA THR A 174 -14.49 3.49 1.21
C THR A 174 -15.78 3.03 1.87
N THR A 175 -15.72 2.67 3.15
CA THR A 175 -16.88 2.19 3.93
C THR A 175 -16.77 2.68 5.38
N GLY A 176 -17.62 3.61 5.78
CA GLY A 176 -17.70 4.08 7.17
C GLY A 176 -16.38 4.72 7.64
N LYS A 177 -15.70 4.09 8.60
CA LYS A 177 -14.45 4.58 9.20
C LYS A 177 -13.19 3.97 8.58
N GLU A 178 -13.34 2.97 7.72
CA GLU A 178 -12.22 2.17 7.17
C GLU A 178 -12.02 2.44 5.69
N PHE A 179 -10.77 2.28 5.24
CA PHE A 179 -10.41 2.22 3.82
C PHE A 179 -10.44 0.75 3.35
N ALA A 180 -10.71 0.53 2.06
CA ALA A 180 -10.66 -0.80 1.45
C ALA A 180 -9.20 -1.26 1.26
N PRO A 181 -8.93 -2.58 1.13
CA PRO A 181 -7.66 -3.05 0.62
C PRO A 181 -7.40 -2.49 -0.78
N GLY A 182 -6.20 -1.93 -1.01
CA GLY A 182 -5.75 -1.50 -2.33
C GLY A 182 -5.11 -2.64 -3.12
N VAL A 183 -4.65 -3.69 -2.42
CA VAL A 183 -4.01 -4.87 -3.00
C VAL A 183 -4.59 -6.13 -2.37
N ALA A 184 -4.90 -7.13 -3.20
CA ALA A 184 -5.23 -8.49 -2.79
C ALA A 184 -4.43 -9.47 -3.66
N LEU A 185 -3.50 -10.19 -3.06
CA LEU A 185 -2.63 -11.16 -3.73
C LEU A 185 -2.99 -12.58 -3.29
N THR A 186 -3.34 -13.44 -4.23
CA THR A 186 -3.58 -14.86 -3.96
C THR A 186 -2.26 -15.62 -3.86
N VAL A 187 -2.08 -16.33 -2.76
CA VAL A 187 -0.95 -17.23 -2.53
C VAL A 187 -1.42 -18.65 -2.80
N GLN A 188 -0.87 -19.25 -3.85
CA GLN A 188 -1.06 -20.68 -4.06
C GLN A 188 -0.01 -21.42 -3.23
N PRO A 189 -0.39 -22.42 -2.42
CA PRO A 189 0.57 -23.32 -1.81
C PRO A 189 1.36 -24.04 -2.91
N TYR A 190 2.65 -24.30 -2.64
CA TYR A 190 3.45 -25.15 -3.52
C TYR A 190 2.81 -26.54 -3.57
N VAL A 191 2.34 -26.92 -4.74
CA VAL A 191 1.93 -28.29 -5.04
C VAL A 191 3.12 -28.94 -5.73
N PRO A 192 3.78 -29.94 -5.12
CA PRO A 192 4.91 -30.63 -5.73
C PRO A 192 4.49 -31.43 -6.97
#